data_60cae93b63d8e84ea79b1b36b02cb7ab
#
_entry.id   60cae93b63d8e84ea79b1b36b02cb7ab
#
_cell.length_a   1.000
_cell.length_b   1.000
_cell.length_c   1.000
_cell.angle_alpha   90.00
_cell.angle_beta   90.00
_cell.angle_gamma   90.00
#
_symmetry.space_group_name_H-M   'P 1'
#
loop_
_entity.id
_entity.type
_entity.pdbx_description
1 polymer ?
#
loop_
_entity_poly.entity_id
_entity_poly.type
_entity_poly.pdbx_seq_one_letter_code
_entity_poly.pdbx_strand_id
1 'polypeptide(L)'
;LTWIVDRNHLQISGNTEEVMPIENLKAKAEAFGFKTIEINGHEYDEIEDALDTREAGVPICIIANTIKGKGLSCAENKAGWHHKTPSREQVEQLKEDMAEYRKELA
;
A
#
# COMPACT_ATOMS: atom_id res chain seq x y z
N LEU A 1 14.97 10.33 -9.85
CA LEU A 1 14.36 9.03 -9.67
C LEU A 1 13.42 9.06 -8.48
N THR A 2 12.17 8.60 -8.64
CA THR A 2 11.26 8.30 -7.54
C THR A 2 10.97 6.81 -7.52
N TRP A 3 11.20 6.18 -6.38
CA TRP A 3 10.90 4.77 -6.13
C TRP A 3 9.75 4.69 -5.13
N ILE A 4 8.66 4.02 -5.50
CA ILE A 4 7.48 3.85 -4.64
C ILE A 4 7.42 2.40 -4.19
N VAL A 5 7.31 2.21 -2.89
CA VAL A 5 7.10 0.92 -2.25
C VAL A 5 5.67 0.85 -1.73
N ASP A 6 4.83 0.02 -2.34
CA ASP A 6 3.51 -0.33 -1.79
C ASP A 6 3.70 -1.29 -0.61
N ARG A 7 3.66 -0.75 0.60
CA ARG A 7 3.94 -1.45 1.85
C ARG A 7 2.65 -1.92 2.52
N ASN A 8 2.10 -3.03 2.02
CA ASN A 8 0.86 -3.60 2.54
C ASN A 8 1.04 -4.67 3.63
N HIS A 9 2.27 -4.90 4.10
CA HIS A 9 2.66 -5.85 5.15
C HIS A 9 2.35 -7.33 4.86
N LEU A 10 1.87 -7.66 3.65
CA LEU A 10 1.50 -9.02 3.28
C LEU A 10 2.30 -9.53 2.08
N GLN A 11 2.51 -10.83 2.06
CA GLN A 11 2.99 -11.60 0.92
C GLN A 11 2.13 -12.86 0.77
N ILE A 12 2.39 -13.68 -0.27
CA ILE A 12 1.57 -14.87 -0.59
C ILE A 12 1.30 -15.75 0.64
N SER A 13 2.29 -15.97 1.49
CA SER A 13 2.25 -16.92 2.61
C SER A 13 1.88 -16.30 3.96
N GLY A 14 1.69 -14.97 4.05
CA GLY A 14 1.31 -14.32 5.30
C GLY A 14 1.92 -12.94 5.51
N ASN A 15 2.06 -12.55 6.77
CA ASN A 15 2.67 -11.27 7.14
C ASN A 15 4.17 -11.26 6.78
N THR A 16 4.64 -10.16 6.18
CA THR A 16 6.04 -10.05 5.75
C THR A 16 7.01 -10.18 6.91
N GLU A 17 6.70 -9.63 8.09
CA GLU A 17 7.63 -9.66 9.23
C GLU A 17 7.72 -11.05 9.90
N GLU A 18 6.73 -11.93 9.64
CA GLU A 18 6.75 -13.32 10.11
C GLU A 18 7.45 -14.26 9.11
N VAL A 19 7.27 -14.01 7.81
CA VAL A 19 7.77 -14.87 6.73
C VAL A 19 9.20 -14.48 6.32
N MET A 20 9.43 -13.20 6.04
CA MET A 20 10.72 -12.63 5.66
C MET A 20 10.80 -11.18 6.12
N PRO A 21 11.30 -10.90 7.32
CA PRO A 21 11.37 -9.55 7.86
C PRO A 21 12.14 -8.58 6.96
N ILE A 22 11.55 -7.44 6.65
CA ILE A 22 12.16 -6.40 5.82
C ILE A 22 12.39 -5.08 6.55
N GLU A 23 11.90 -4.95 7.78
CA GLU A 23 12.12 -3.77 8.61
C GLU A 23 13.60 -3.63 9.09
N ASN A 24 14.15 -2.46 9.25
CA ASN A 24 13.54 -1.14 8.98
C ASN A 24 13.76 -0.74 7.52
N LEU A 25 12.70 -0.70 6.72
CA LEU A 25 12.79 -0.45 5.28
C LEU A 25 13.25 1.00 4.98
N LYS A 26 12.78 1.98 5.77
CA LYS A 26 13.21 3.38 5.65
C LYS A 26 14.73 3.51 5.82
N ALA A 27 15.27 2.96 6.91
CA ALA A 27 16.71 3.00 7.17
C ALA A 27 17.54 2.32 6.06
N LYS A 28 17.00 1.24 5.47
CA LYS A 28 17.64 0.57 4.32
C LYS A 28 17.68 1.46 3.09
N ALA A 29 16.56 2.10 2.73
CA ALA A 29 16.51 3.03 1.61
C ALA A 29 17.43 4.23 1.82
N GLU A 30 17.45 4.81 3.02
CA GLU A 30 18.34 5.92 3.39
C GLU A 30 19.83 5.51 3.29
N ALA A 31 20.18 4.28 3.71
CA ALA A 31 21.55 3.76 3.57
C ALA A 31 21.98 3.60 2.11
N PHE A 32 21.06 3.44 1.17
CA PHE A 32 21.32 3.46 -0.27
C PHE A 32 21.33 4.88 -0.88
N GLY A 33 21.17 5.92 -0.07
CA GLY A 33 21.24 7.31 -0.50
C GLY A 33 19.93 7.91 -0.97
N PHE A 34 18.78 7.27 -0.67
CA PHE A 34 17.47 7.86 -0.92
C PHE A 34 17.07 8.83 0.18
N LYS A 35 16.43 9.93 -0.19
CA LYS A 35 15.57 10.67 0.73
C LYS A 35 14.26 9.89 0.85
N THR A 36 13.93 9.41 2.05
CA THR A 36 12.80 8.51 2.26
C THR A 36 11.65 9.19 2.98
N ILE A 37 10.45 9.06 2.43
CA ILE A 37 9.19 9.58 2.95
C ILE A 37 8.26 8.40 3.22
N GLU A 38 7.69 8.34 4.43
CA GLU A 38 6.64 7.37 4.77
C GLU A 38 5.31 8.07 4.80
N ILE A 39 4.31 7.49 4.14
CA ILE A 39 2.96 8.04 4.01
C ILE A 39 1.89 6.99 4.31
N ASN A 40 0.69 7.45 4.64
CA ASN A 40 -0.51 6.64 4.50
C ASN A 40 -0.87 6.56 3.01
N GLY A 41 -0.70 5.39 2.40
CA GLY A 41 -0.95 5.18 0.97
C GLY A 41 -2.43 5.23 0.55
N HIS A 42 -3.34 5.58 1.48
CA HIS A 42 -4.77 5.79 1.20
C HIS A 42 -5.20 7.26 1.39
N GLU A 43 -4.28 8.16 1.80
CA GLU A 43 -4.55 9.58 1.95
C GLU A 43 -4.04 10.35 0.73
N TYR A 44 -4.97 10.95 -0.03
CA TYR A 44 -4.65 11.63 -1.29
C TYR A 44 -3.69 12.81 -1.11
N ASP A 45 -3.88 13.61 -0.08
CA ASP A 45 -3.02 14.77 0.21
C ASP A 45 -1.58 14.33 0.50
N GLU A 46 -1.39 13.26 1.30
CA GLU A 46 -0.06 12.71 1.58
C GLU A 46 0.61 12.13 0.32
N ILE A 47 -0.17 11.49 -0.57
CA ILE A 47 0.31 10.97 -1.83
C ILE A 47 0.78 12.11 -2.75
N GLU A 48 -0.03 13.18 -2.88
CA GLU A 48 0.28 14.34 -3.69
C GLU A 48 1.56 15.03 -3.20
N ASP A 49 1.64 15.35 -1.91
CA ASP A 49 2.80 15.98 -1.28
C ASP A 49 4.09 15.14 -1.46
N ALA A 50 3.98 13.82 -1.29
CA ALA A 50 5.11 12.92 -1.49
C ALA A 50 5.57 12.86 -2.95
N LEU A 51 4.63 12.81 -3.90
CA LEU A 51 4.92 12.80 -5.34
C LEU A 51 5.52 14.12 -5.82
N ASP A 52 5.21 15.24 -5.18
CA ASP A 52 5.77 16.56 -5.50
C ASP A 52 7.13 16.82 -4.85
N THR A 53 7.54 15.99 -3.89
CA THR A 53 8.85 16.12 -3.25
C THR A 53 9.99 15.98 -4.26
N ARG A 54 10.90 16.96 -4.28
CA ARG A 54 12.09 16.97 -5.12
C ARG A 54 13.29 17.44 -4.31
N GLU A 55 14.43 16.84 -4.64
CA GLU A 55 15.75 17.29 -4.15
C GLU A 55 16.78 17.07 -5.26
N ALA A 56 17.54 18.13 -5.57
CA ALA A 56 18.47 18.08 -6.70
C ALA A 56 19.59 17.05 -6.43
N GLY A 57 19.74 16.10 -7.35
CA GLY A 57 20.77 15.06 -7.25
C GLY A 57 20.45 13.91 -6.28
N VAL A 58 19.32 13.94 -5.57
CA VAL A 58 18.95 12.91 -4.59
C VAL A 58 17.73 12.13 -5.08
N PRO A 59 17.78 10.79 -5.14
CA PRO A 59 16.60 9.98 -5.45
C PRO A 59 15.63 9.96 -4.25
N ILE A 60 14.34 9.91 -4.55
CA ILE A 60 13.28 9.87 -3.54
C ILE A 60 12.74 8.43 -3.42
N CYS A 61 12.58 7.95 -2.18
CA CYS A 61 11.86 6.72 -1.87
C CYS A 61 10.58 7.08 -1.11
N ILE A 62 9.43 6.68 -1.64
CA ILE A 62 8.13 6.82 -0.98
C ILE A 62 7.70 5.44 -0.48
N ILE A 63 7.58 5.27 0.83
CA ILE A 63 7.02 4.07 1.45
C ILE A 63 5.55 4.35 1.73
N ALA A 64 4.67 3.86 0.87
CA ALA A 64 3.23 4.01 1.02
C ALA A 64 2.68 2.85 1.85
N ASN A 65 2.37 3.11 3.11
CA ASN A 65 1.72 2.14 3.98
C ASN A 65 0.27 1.98 3.56
N THR A 66 -0.08 0.78 3.09
CA THR A 66 -1.39 0.46 2.53
C THR A 66 -2.05 -0.70 3.25
N ILE A 67 -3.33 -0.89 2.99
CA ILE A 67 -4.08 -2.07 3.38
C ILE A 67 -4.44 -2.83 2.11
N LYS A 68 -3.93 -4.05 1.96
CA LYS A 68 -4.26 -4.90 0.82
C LYS A 68 -5.78 -5.06 0.70
N GLY A 69 -6.33 -4.78 -0.48
CA GLY A 69 -7.76 -4.90 -0.75
C GLY A 69 -8.65 -3.87 -0.06
N LYS A 70 -8.10 -2.70 0.34
CA LYS A 70 -8.84 -1.60 0.98
C LYS A 70 -10.16 -1.31 0.28
N GLY A 71 -11.23 -1.24 1.06
CA GLY A 71 -12.59 -1.01 0.59
C GLY A 71 -13.33 -2.26 0.08
N LEU A 72 -12.72 -3.45 0.17
CA LEU A 72 -13.30 -4.72 -0.26
C LEU A 72 -13.34 -5.71 0.92
N SER A 73 -14.45 -5.77 1.65
CA SER A 73 -14.59 -6.48 2.93
C SER A 73 -14.12 -7.94 2.91
N CYS A 74 -14.35 -8.64 1.80
CA CYS A 74 -13.93 -10.03 1.66
C CYS A 74 -12.43 -10.19 1.37
N ALA A 75 -11.73 -9.14 0.92
CA ALA A 75 -10.32 -9.16 0.50
C ALA A 75 -9.39 -8.40 1.45
N GLU A 76 -9.95 -7.43 2.20
CA GLU A 76 -9.18 -6.50 3.01
C GLU A 76 -8.29 -7.22 4.03
N ASN A 77 -6.99 -6.88 3.99
CA ASN A 77 -5.94 -7.44 4.84
C ASN A 77 -5.85 -8.98 4.85
N LYS A 78 -6.13 -9.62 3.72
CA LYS A 78 -6.07 -11.08 3.59
C LYS A 78 -5.04 -11.51 2.54
N ALA A 79 -3.96 -12.15 2.98
CA ALA A 79 -2.89 -12.68 2.12
C ALA A 79 -3.42 -13.63 1.04
N GLY A 80 -4.41 -14.48 1.37
CA GLY A 80 -4.99 -15.46 0.46
C GLY A 80 -5.68 -14.89 -0.79
N TRP A 81 -5.83 -13.54 -0.87
CA TRP A 81 -6.34 -12.87 -2.07
C TRP A 81 -5.26 -12.52 -3.09
N HIS A 82 -4.02 -12.96 -2.89
CA HIS A 82 -2.93 -12.68 -3.85
C HIS A 82 -3.19 -13.27 -5.24
N HIS A 83 -3.82 -14.44 -5.34
CA HIS A 83 -4.18 -15.14 -6.59
C HIS A 83 -5.65 -15.56 -6.66
N LYS A 84 -6.52 -14.93 -5.88
CA LYS A 84 -7.92 -15.37 -5.80
C LYS A 84 -8.82 -14.58 -6.75
N THR A 85 -9.69 -15.31 -7.43
CA THR A 85 -10.81 -14.74 -8.20
C THR A 85 -12.07 -14.78 -7.32
N PRO A 86 -12.85 -13.69 -7.22
CA PRO A 86 -14.08 -13.69 -6.43
C PRO A 86 -15.16 -14.60 -7.03
N SER A 87 -15.99 -15.20 -6.17
CA SER A 87 -17.23 -15.86 -6.59
C SER A 87 -18.29 -14.84 -7.03
N ARG A 88 -19.38 -15.29 -7.64
CA ARG A 88 -20.48 -14.38 -8.05
C ARG A 88 -21.09 -13.66 -6.86
N GLU A 89 -21.31 -14.36 -5.74
CA GLU A 89 -21.83 -13.78 -4.51
C GLU A 89 -20.87 -12.73 -3.95
N GLN A 90 -19.57 -13.00 -3.99
CA GLN A 90 -18.55 -12.05 -3.57
C GLN A 90 -18.51 -10.82 -4.48
N VAL A 91 -18.75 -10.98 -5.79
CA VAL A 91 -18.81 -9.83 -6.70
C VAL A 91 -19.97 -8.89 -6.36
N GLU A 92 -21.14 -9.43 -6.00
CA GLU A 92 -22.26 -8.58 -5.58
C GLU A 92 -21.95 -7.85 -4.27
N GLN A 93 -21.36 -8.54 -3.28
CA GLN A 93 -20.90 -7.89 -2.05
C GLN A 93 -19.85 -6.79 -2.32
N LEU A 94 -18.90 -7.05 -3.23
CA LEU A 94 -17.87 -6.06 -3.60
C LEU A 94 -18.48 -4.81 -4.26
N LYS A 95 -19.58 -4.92 -4.99
CA LYS A 95 -20.30 -3.75 -5.54
C LYS A 95 -20.90 -2.89 -4.43
N GLU A 96 -21.47 -3.52 -3.40
CA GLU A 96 -22.01 -2.82 -2.23
C GLU A 96 -20.88 -2.13 -1.46
N ASP A 97 -19.80 -2.87 -1.16
CA ASP A 97 -18.61 -2.34 -0.49
C ASP A 97 -18.03 -1.11 -1.21
N MET A 98 -17.90 -1.19 -2.55
CA MET A 98 -17.39 -0.08 -3.36
C MET A 98 -18.34 1.12 -3.38
N ALA A 99 -19.65 0.90 -3.33
CA ALA A 99 -20.61 1.99 -3.25
C ALA A 99 -20.55 2.71 -1.90
N GLU A 100 -20.29 1.99 -0.82
CA GLU A 100 -20.10 2.56 0.51
C GLU A 100 -18.78 3.32 0.61
N TYR A 101 -17.68 2.71 0.17
CA TYR A 101 -16.34 3.32 0.16
C TYR A 101 -16.29 4.64 -0.62
N ARG A 102 -17.01 4.73 -1.74
CA ARG A 102 -17.14 5.99 -2.50
C ARG A 102 -17.82 7.11 -1.73
N LYS A 103 -18.74 6.79 -0.81
CA LYS A 103 -19.38 7.79 0.04
C LYS A 103 -18.42 8.33 1.10
N GLU A 104 -17.53 7.50 1.61
CA GLU A 104 -16.50 7.90 2.57
C GLU A 104 -15.46 8.86 1.95
N LEU A 105 -15.20 8.71 0.63
CA LEU A 105 -14.26 9.55 -0.11
C LEU A 105 -14.86 10.87 -0.62
N ALA A 106 -16.16 11.02 -0.60
CA ALA A 106 -16.86 12.21 -1.10
C ALA A 106 -17.00 13.28 -0.02
#